data_f7527f90305604bbd50b0e3e873711be
#
_entry.id   f7527f90305604bbd50b0e3e873711be
#
_cell.length_a   1.000
_cell.length_b   1.000
_cell.length_c   1.000
_cell.angle_alpha   90.00
_cell.angle_beta   90.00
_cell.angle_gamma   90.00
#
_symmetry.space_group_name_H-M   'P 1'
#
loop_
_entity.id
_entity.type
_entity.pdbx_description
1 polymer ?
#
loop_
_entity_poly.entity_id
_entity_poly.type
_entity_poly.pdbx_seq_one_letter_code
_entity_poly.pdbx_strand_id
1 'polypeptide(L)'
;MSTESILKTLKDKEIEYVDLRFTDPRGKLQHLTQDISTVDEGLLNDGVFFDGSSIAGWKAINESDMILKPDTSRSFTDPFMSHNTLVIFCDIVDPISKKNYDRDPRSTAKQAEEYLKKSGIGDTVYVGGLEPSLVAELVPKTSVSTIPPLPLL
;
A
#
# COMPACT_ATOMS: atom_id res chain seq x y z
N MET A 1 12.38 1.98 2.02
CA MET A 1 13.21 1.00 2.77
C MET A 1 13.51 -0.14 1.83
N SER A 2 14.53 -0.95 2.12
CA SER A 2 14.79 -2.18 1.38
C SER A 2 14.18 -3.38 2.10
N THR A 3 14.04 -4.51 1.43
CA THR A 3 13.61 -5.79 2.04
C THR A 3 14.45 -6.14 3.26
N GLU A 4 15.77 -5.95 3.17
CA GLU A 4 16.71 -6.14 4.29
C GLU A 4 16.39 -5.24 5.49
N SER A 5 16.00 -3.98 5.25
CA SER A 5 15.61 -3.04 6.30
C SER A 5 14.32 -3.50 7.00
N ILE A 6 13.36 -4.07 6.27
CA ILE A 6 12.15 -4.65 6.85
C ILE A 6 12.52 -5.87 7.71
N LEU A 7 13.31 -6.81 7.18
CA LEU A 7 13.73 -8.00 7.92
C LEU A 7 14.50 -7.64 9.22
N LYS A 8 15.30 -6.60 9.17
CA LYS A 8 15.95 -6.06 10.38
C LYS A 8 14.91 -5.48 11.35
N THR A 9 13.96 -4.70 10.86
CA THR A 9 12.89 -4.12 11.69
C THR A 9 12.05 -5.19 12.39
N LEU A 10 11.75 -6.30 11.70
CA LEU A 10 11.01 -7.43 12.27
C LEU A 10 11.73 -8.00 13.50
N LYS A 11 13.06 -8.12 13.45
CA LYS A 11 13.89 -8.61 14.56
C LYS A 11 14.05 -7.58 15.67
N ASP A 12 14.42 -6.34 15.30
CA ASP A 12 14.74 -5.28 16.26
C ASP A 12 13.52 -4.86 17.11
N LYS A 13 12.32 -5.01 16.56
CA LYS A 13 11.06 -4.66 17.23
C LYS A 13 10.29 -5.87 17.77
N GLU A 14 10.89 -7.05 17.73
CA GLU A 14 10.25 -8.29 18.19
C GLU A 14 8.83 -8.46 17.63
N ILE A 15 8.70 -8.25 16.30
CA ILE A 15 7.41 -8.35 15.61
C ILE A 15 6.93 -9.80 15.64
N GLU A 16 5.67 -10.00 16.02
CA GLU A 16 5.00 -11.30 16.06
C GLU A 16 4.19 -11.57 14.78
N TYR A 17 3.58 -10.51 14.22
CA TYR A 17 2.74 -10.61 13.03
C TYR A 17 3.07 -9.53 12.01
N VAL A 18 2.91 -9.86 10.73
CA VAL A 18 2.93 -8.90 9.63
C VAL A 18 1.54 -8.82 9.02
N ASP A 19 0.97 -7.62 8.99
CA ASP A 19 -0.37 -7.35 8.48
C ASP A 19 -0.26 -6.67 7.10
N LEU A 20 -0.55 -7.44 6.07
CA LEU A 20 -0.52 -7.02 4.67
C LEU A 20 -1.84 -6.33 4.34
N ARG A 21 -1.84 -5.01 4.16
CA ARG A 21 -3.06 -4.22 3.94
C ARG A 21 -3.18 -3.74 2.51
N PHE A 22 -4.41 -3.75 2.00
CA PHE A 22 -4.76 -3.26 0.68
C PHE A 22 -6.17 -2.67 0.67
N THR A 23 -6.50 -1.87 -0.33
CA THR A 23 -7.82 -1.23 -0.42
C THR A 23 -8.66 -1.90 -1.50
N ASP A 24 -9.90 -2.24 -1.19
CA ASP A 24 -10.84 -2.76 -2.18
C ASP A 24 -11.48 -1.64 -3.03
N PRO A 25 -12.21 -1.97 -4.13
CA PRO A 25 -12.85 -0.98 -4.99
C PRO A 25 -13.90 -0.08 -4.30
N ARG A 26 -14.37 -0.47 -3.12
CA ARG A 26 -15.31 0.32 -2.30
C ARG A 26 -14.63 1.26 -1.32
N GLY A 27 -13.29 1.27 -1.30
CA GLY A 27 -12.50 2.05 -0.36
C GLY A 27 -12.33 1.41 1.01
N LYS A 28 -12.76 0.15 1.20
CA LYS A 28 -12.57 -0.57 2.45
C LYS A 28 -11.13 -1.08 2.53
N LEU A 29 -10.49 -0.87 3.67
CA LEU A 29 -9.19 -1.45 3.97
C LEU A 29 -9.37 -2.94 4.29
N GLN A 30 -8.81 -3.78 3.45
CA GLN A 30 -8.72 -5.23 3.62
C GLN A 30 -7.34 -5.60 4.12
N HIS A 31 -7.19 -6.76 4.74
CA HIS A 31 -5.90 -7.21 5.24
C HIS A 31 -5.76 -8.73 5.24
N LEU A 32 -4.50 -9.18 5.25
CA LEU A 32 -4.10 -10.56 5.45
C LEU A 32 -2.97 -10.57 6.47
N THR A 33 -3.18 -11.19 7.63
CA THR A 33 -2.19 -11.28 8.70
C THR A 33 -1.35 -12.55 8.54
N GLN A 34 -0.04 -12.40 8.60
CA GLN A 34 0.96 -13.46 8.53
C GLN A 34 1.67 -13.60 9.88
N ASP A 35 1.82 -14.84 10.36
CA ASP A 35 2.71 -15.12 11.48
C ASP A 35 4.16 -14.87 11.07
N ILE A 36 4.98 -14.33 11.98
CA ILE A 36 6.36 -13.97 11.69
C ILE A 36 7.20 -15.14 11.16
N SER A 37 6.89 -16.37 11.56
CA SER A 37 7.60 -17.57 11.11
C SER A 37 7.41 -17.85 9.61
N THR A 38 6.38 -17.26 8.99
CA THR A 38 6.09 -17.41 7.56
C THR A 38 6.63 -16.25 6.72
N VAL A 39 7.19 -15.23 7.35
CA VAL A 39 7.66 -14.01 6.68
C VAL A 39 9.14 -14.10 6.39
N ASP A 40 9.47 -14.25 5.14
CA ASP A 40 10.85 -14.31 4.64
C ASP A 40 11.11 -13.29 3.53
N GLU A 41 12.30 -13.32 2.97
CA GLU A 41 12.68 -12.47 1.84
C GLU A 41 11.84 -12.77 0.58
N GLY A 42 11.47 -14.03 0.36
CA GLY A 42 10.62 -14.46 -0.75
C GLY A 42 9.23 -13.83 -0.65
N LEU A 43 8.59 -13.90 0.52
CA LEU A 43 7.30 -13.24 0.76
C LEU A 43 7.37 -11.73 0.49
N LEU A 44 8.41 -11.06 0.97
CA LEU A 44 8.55 -9.61 0.79
C LEU A 44 8.84 -9.22 -0.67
N ASN A 45 9.59 -10.04 -1.41
CA ASN A 45 9.96 -9.77 -2.80
C ASN A 45 8.94 -10.26 -3.82
N ASP A 46 8.32 -11.41 -3.60
CA ASP A 46 7.40 -12.05 -4.56
C ASP A 46 5.93 -11.85 -4.21
N GLY A 47 5.64 -11.60 -2.93
CA GLY A 47 4.30 -11.44 -2.40
C GLY A 47 3.63 -12.75 -2.01
N VAL A 48 2.36 -12.65 -1.66
CA VAL A 48 1.52 -13.77 -1.18
C VAL A 48 0.32 -13.93 -2.07
N PHE A 49 0.02 -15.17 -2.46
CA PHE A 49 -1.21 -15.49 -3.19
C PHE A 49 -2.43 -15.37 -2.27
N PHE A 50 -3.49 -14.84 -2.81
CA PHE A 50 -4.79 -14.81 -2.16
C PHE A 50 -5.91 -14.94 -3.18
N ASP A 51 -7.11 -15.31 -2.70
CA ASP A 51 -8.29 -15.44 -3.53
C ASP A 51 -8.97 -14.09 -3.76
N GLY A 52 -8.77 -13.50 -4.95
CA GLY A 52 -9.36 -12.23 -5.35
C GLY A 52 -10.88 -12.29 -5.54
N SER A 53 -11.49 -13.47 -5.65
CA SER A 53 -12.96 -13.62 -5.71
C SER A 53 -13.63 -13.31 -4.37
N SER A 54 -12.87 -13.36 -3.27
CA SER A 54 -13.31 -12.92 -1.95
C SER A 54 -13.52 -11.41 -1.86
N ILE A 55 -13.01 -10.65 -2.84
CA ILE A 55 -13.13 -9.20 -2.89
C ILE A 55 -14.20 -8.81 -3.91
N ALA A 56 -15.28 -8.19 -3.43
CA ALA A 56 -16.40 -7.80 -4.27
C ALA A 56 -15.97 -6.85 -5.40
N GLY A 57 -16.29 -7.22 -6.63
CA GLY A 57 -16.01 -6.41 -7.83
C GLY A 57 -14.65 -6.67 -8.49
N TRP A 58 -13.85 -7.62 -7.97
CA TRP A 58 -12.57 -7.97 -8.58
C TRP A 58 -12.70 -9.13 -9.58
N LYS A 59 -12.35 -10.33 -9.18
CA LYS A 59 -12.25 -11.49 -10.08
C LYS A 59 -13.46 -12.42 -9.95
N ALA A 60 -13.72 -13.20 -10.98
CA ALA A 60 -14.63 -14.34 -10.91
C ALA A 60 -13.89 -15.56 -10.32
N ILE A 61 -14.65 -16.52 -9.77
CA ILE A 61 -14.08 -17.70 -9.08
C ILE A 61 -13.11 -18.50 -9.94
N ASN A 62 -13.31 -18.54 -11.25
CA ASN A 62 -12.48 -19.30 -12.19
C ASN A 62 -11.14 -18.61 -12.54
N GLU A 63 -10.94 -17.37 -12.11
CA GLU A 63 -9.71 -16.59 -12.36
C GLU A 63 -9.30 -15.82 -11.10
N SER A 64 -9.46 -16.43 -9.94
CA SER A 64 -9.44 -15.73 -8.66
C SER A 64 -8.05 -15.46 -8.09
N ASP A 65 -7.04 -16.21 -8.50
CA ASP A 65 -5.69 -16.06 -7.94
C ASP A 65 -5.10 -14.69 -8.22
N MET A 66 -4.65 -14.03 -7.16
CA MET A 66 -4.00 -12.73 -7.18
C MET A 66 -2.82 -12.71 -6.20
N ILE A 67 -1.93 -11.75 -6.37
CA ILE A 67 -0.76 -11.60 -5.50
C ILE A 67 -0.88 -10.29 -4.72
N LEU A 68 -0.76 -10.36 -3.39
CA LEU A 68 -0.45 -9.23 -2.53
C LEU A 68 1.05 -8.97 -2.58
N LYS A 69 1.48 -7.91 -3.23
CA LYS A 69 2.87 -7.51 -3.36
C LYS A 69 3.20 -6.45 -2.32
N PRO A 70 3.96 -6.75 -1.26
CA PRO A 70 4.30 -5.78 -0.24
C PRO A 70 5.10 -4.60 -0.79
N ASP A 71 4.71 -3.39 -0.43
CA ASP A 71 5.49 -2.18 -0.69
C ASP A 71 6.45 -1.94 0.47
N THR A 72 7.67 -2.43 0.33
CA THR A 72 8.69 -2.33 1.37
C THR A 72 9.23 -0.92 1.59
N SER A 73 8.79 0.08 0.82
CA SER A 73 9.22 1.47 0.97
C SER A 73 8.71 2.11 2.27
N ARG A 74 7.58 1.63 2.79
CA ARG A 74 6.93 2.15 4.01
C ARG A 74 6.34 1.03 4.83
N SER A 75 6.56 1.08 6.13
CA SER A 75 5.94 0.20 7.13
C SER A 75 5.81 0.93 8.46
N PHE A 76 4.88 0.50 9.30
CA PHE A 76 4.74 1.01 10.66
C PHE A 76 4.25 -0.09 11.60
N THR A 77 4.57 0.04 12.87
CA THR A 77 4.00 -0.83 13.91
C THR A 77 2.63 -0.31 14.30
N ASP A 78 1.61 -1.17 14.28
CA ASP A 78 0.24 -0.79 14.64
C ASP A 78 0.11 -0.64 16.17
N PRO A 79 -0.14 0.56 16.69
CA PRO A 79 -0.22 0.79 18.12
C PRO A 79 -1.51 0.27 18.77
N PHE A 80 -2.48 -0.17 17.98
CA PHE A 80 -3.79 -0.63 18.46
C PHE A 80 -3.91 -2.16 18.54
N MET A 81 -2.92 -2.87 18.04
CA MET A 81 -2.88 -4.33 18.11
C MET A 81 -2.34 -4.79 19.49
N SER A 82 -2.91 -5.89 20.00
CA SER A 82 -2.46 -6.51 21.26
C SER A 82 -1.10 -7.21 21.14
N HIS A 83 -0.71 -7.59 19.96
CA HIS A 83 0.57 -8.20 19.60
C HIS A 83 1.38 -7.25 18.74
N ASN A 84 2.70 -7.35 18.83
CA ASN A 84 3.60 -6.53 18.01
C ASN A 84 3.39 -6.83 16.53
N THR A 85 2.64 -5.97 15.86
CA THR A 85 2.23 -6.17 14.45
C THR A 85 2.85 -5.09 13.57
N LEU A 86 3.59 -5.51 12.53
CA LEU A 86 4.09 -4.62 11.49
C LEU A 86 3.10 -4.55 10.34
N VAL A 87 2.66 -3.35 9.99
CA VAL A 87 1.78 -3.11 8.84
C VAL A 87 2.61 -2.79 7.61
N ILE A 88 2.29 -3.44 6.50
CA ILE A 88 2.85 -3.15 5.17
C ILE A 88 1.69 -3.03 4.18
N PHE A 89 1.63 -1.92 3.43
CA PHE A 89 0.66 -1.79 2.35
C PHE A 89 1.12 -2.56 1.12
N CYS A 90 0.17 -3.16 0.41
CA CYS A 90 0.44 -4.01 -0.74
C CYS A 90 -0.14 -3.42 -2.02
N ASP A 91 0.54 -3.66 -3.12
CA ASP A 91 -0.03 -3.59 -4.46
C ASP A 91 -0.69 -4.92 -4.80
N ILE A 92 -1.68 -4.89 -5.67
CA ILE A 92 -2.32 -6.09 -6.19
C ILE A 92 -1.75 -6.39 -7.57
N VAL A 93 -1.25 -7.60 -7.75
CA VAL A 93 -0.57 -8.02 -8.97
C VAL A 93 -1.26 -9.25 -9.56
N ASP A 94 -1.47 -9.22 -10.86
CA ASP A 94 -1.97 -10.37 -11.61
C ASP A 94 -0.86 -11.43 -11.73
N PRO A 95 -1.09 -12.68 -11.34
CA PRO A 95 -0.05 -13.71 -11.28
C PRO A 95 0.45 -14.13 -12.65
N ILE A 96 -0.34 -13.96 -13.71
CA ILE A 96 -0.01 -14.38 -15.08
C ILE A 96 0.79 -13.27 -15.78
N SER A 97 0.23 -12.07 -15.85
CA SER A 97 0.85 -10.95 -16.54
C SER A 97 1.98 -10.27 -15.75
N LYS A 98 2.04 -10.52 -14.43
CA LYS A 98 2.95 -9.87 -13.48
C LYS A 98 2.81 -8.33 -13.44
N LYS A 99 1.69 -7.82 -13.93
CA LYS A 99 1.35 -6.40 -13.90
C LYS A 99 0.42 -6.07 -12.74
N ASN A 100 0.44 -4.82 -12.33
CA ASN A 100 -0.51 -4.30 -11.36
C ASN A 100 -1.94 -4.49 -11.88
N TYR A 101 -2.84 -4.86 -10.98
CA TYR A 101 -4.24 -5.11 -11.31
C TYR A 101 -5.00 -3.80 -11.56
N ASP A 102 -5.71 -3.72 -12.68
CA ASP A 102 -6.36 -2.48 -13.14
C ASP A 102 -7.46 -1.95 -12.21
N ARG A 103 -8.08 -2.84 -11.42
CA ARG A 103 -9.13 -2.46 -10.47
C ARG A 103 -8.61 -2.26 -9.03
N ASP A 104 -7.30 -2.28 -8.85
CA ASP A 104 -6.69 -1.92 -7.59
C ASP A 104 -6.64 -0.38 -7.46
N PRO A 105 -7.31 0.21 -6.45
CA PRO A 105 -7.29 1.67 -6.24
C PRO A 105 -5.88 2.24 -6.06
N ARG A 106 -4.99 1.51 -5.40
CA ARG A 106 -3.59 1.92 -5.20
C ARG A 106 -2.83 1.98 -6.52
N SER A 107 -3.02 1.00 -7.39
CA SER A 107 -2.43 0.97 -8.73
C SER A 107 -2.94 2.12 -9.59
N THR A 108 -4.23 2.44 -9.51
CA THR A 108 -4.83 3.60 -10.18
C THR A 108 -4.20 4.91 -9.70
N ALA A 109 -4.01 5.07 -8.39
CA ALA A 109 -3.35 6.25 -7.82
C ALA A 109 -1.90 6.39 -8.30
N LYS A 110 -1.13 5.30 -8.35
CA LYS A 110 0.24 5.28 -8.90
C LYS A 110 0.28 5.69 -10.38
N GLN A 111 -0.65 5.19 -11.19
CA GLN A 111 -0.76 5.57 -12.60
C GLN A 111 -1.07 7.07 -12.75
N ALA A 112 -1.93 7.62 -11.89
CA ALA A 112 -2.24 9.06 -11.90
C ALA A 112 -1.01 9.91 -11.55
N GLU A 113 -0.20 9.51 -10.55
CA GLU A 113 1.07 10.17 -10.24
C GLU A 113 2.07 10.11 -11.40
N GLU A 114 2.20 8.95 -12.03
CA GLU A 114 3.07 8.80 -13.20
C GLU A 114 2.63 9.67 -14.38
N TYR A 115 1.31 9.74 -14.61
CA TYR A 115 0.74 10.59 -15.65
C TYR A 115 1.05 12.06 -15.38
N LEU A 116 0.87 12.52 -14.13
CA LEU A 116 1.18 13.87 -13.73
C LEU A 116 2.66 14.22 -14.00
N LYS A 117 3.58 13.35 -13.59
CA LYS A 117 5.01 13.52 -13.84
C LYS A 117 5.33 13.59 -15.35
N LYS A 118 4.74 12.71 -16.15
CA LYS A 118 4.93 12.69 -17.61
C LYS A 118 4.35 13.92 -18.31
N SER A 119 3.28 14.50 -17.76
CA SER A 119 2.64 15.72 -18.32
C SER A 119 3.46 16.99 -18.12
N GLY A 120 4.43 16.97 -17.19
CA GLY A 120 5.23 18.14 -16.83
C GLY A 120 4.48 19.21 -16.03
N ILE A 121 3.22 18.96 -15.64
CA ILE A 121 2.41 19.90 -14.84
C ILE A 121 2.84 19.88 -13.37
N GLY A 122 3.31 18.73 -12.87
CA GLY A 122 3.74 18.55 -11.50
C GLY A 122 4.39 17.18 -11.30
N ASP A 123 4.94 16.97 -10.13
CA ASP A 123 5.65 15.72 -9.75
C ASP A 123 5.01 14.99 -8.56
N THR A 124 4.06 15.64 -7.87
CA THR A 124 3.47 15.11 -6.64
C THR A 124 1.98 15.41 -6.56
N VAL A 125 1.20 14.41 -6.15
CA VAL A 125 -0.24 14.56 -5.88
C VAL A 125 -0.45 14.55 -4.37
N TYR A 126 -1.12 15.57 -3.86
CA TYR A 126 -1.61 15.61 -2.48
C TYR A 126 -3.12 15.41 -2.49
N VAL A 127 -3.58 14.37 -1.81
CA VAL A 127 -5.00 14.18 -1.55
C VAL A 127 -5.28 14.70 -0.15
N GLY A 128 -5.91 15.88 -0.06
CA GLY A 128 -6.36 16.43 1.21
C GLY A 128 -7.60 15.68 1.70
N GLY A 129 -7.53 15.12 2.91
CA GLY A 129 -8.71 14.72 3.65
C GLY A 129 -9.39 15.96 4.28
N LEU A 130 -10.59 15.78 4.85
CA LEU A 130 -11.32 16.84 5.54
C LEU A 130 -10.64 17.37 6.83
N GLU A 131 -9.56 16.72 7.26
CA GLU A 131 -8.76 17.08 8.45
C GLU A 131 -7.32 17.42 8.05
N PRO A 132 -7.01 18.71 7.78
CA PRO A 132 -5.66 19.14 7.40
C PRO A 132 -4.56 18.80 8.43
N SER A 133 -4.92 18.66 9.71
CA SER A 133 -4.00 18.28 10.78
C SER A 133 -3.44 16.88 10.65
N LEU A 134 -4.21 15.92 10.14
CA LEU A 134 -3.76 14.54 9.93
C LEU A 134 -2.79 14.42 8.75
N VAL A 135 -2.98 15.23 7.71
CA VAL A 135 -2.13 15.24 6.52
C VAL A 135 -0.76 15.85 6.83
N ALA A 136 -0.70 16.84 7.72
CA ALA A 136 0.56 17.50 8.10
C ALA A 136 1.52 16.59 8.89
N GLU A 137 1.01 15.54 9.55
CA GLU A 137 1.84 14.55 10.27
C GLU A 137 2.37 13.43 9.35
N LEU A 138 1.67 13.15 8.24
CA LEU A 138 2.01 12.05 7.33
C LEU A 138 2.95 12.47 6.18
N VAL A 139 3.14 13.77 5.97
CA VAL A 139 4.03 14.30 4.92
C VAL A 139 5.37 14.68 5.54
N PRO A 140 6.51 14.13 5.07
CA PRO A 140 7.81 14.62 5.47
C PRO A 140 7.91 16.14 5.18
N LYS A 141 8.35 16.92 6.17
CA LYS A 141 8.43 18.39 6.10
C LYS A 141 9.48 18.93 5.10
N THR A 142 9.57 18.34 3.92
CA THR A 142 10.42 18.82 2.85
C THR A 142 9.56 19.41 1.74
N SER A 143 9.58 20.75 1.68
CA SER A 143 9.04 21.63 0.64
C SER A 143 7.52 21.62 0.42
N VAL A 144 6.81 22.38 1.24
CA VAL A 144 5.49 22.89 0.88
C VAL A 144 5.68 24.12 -0.01
N SER A 145 5.55 23.95 -1.32
CA SER A 145 5.26 25.13 -2.18
C SER A 145 3.77 25.42 -2.02
N THR A 146 3.45 26.56 -1.47
CA THR A 146 2.09 27.09 -1.36
C THR A 146 1.50 27.26 -2.76
N ILE A 147 0.52 26.40 -3.10
CA ILE A 147 -0.33 26.62 -4.27
C ILE A 147 -1.33 27.71 -3.88
N PRO A 148 -1.39 28.85 -4.59
CA PRO A 148 -2.41 29.85 -4.30
C PRO A 148 -3.81 29.28 -4.54
N PRO A 149 -4.84 29.71 -3.77
CA PRO A 149 -6.20 29.24 -3.96
C PRO A 149 -6.68 29.61 -5.37
N LEU A 150 -7.29 28.61 -6.03
CA LEU A 150 -7.96 28.84 -7.31
C LEU A 150 -9.07 29.89 -7.14
N PRO A 151 -9.18 30.87 -8.05
CA PRO A 151 -10.28 31.81 -8.01
C PRO A 151 -11.61 31.08 -8.18
N LEU A 152 -12.53 31.35 -7.28
CA LEU A 152 -13.93 30.89 -7.40
C LEU A 152 -14.53 31.48 -8.67
N LEU A 153 -14.98 30.62 -9.58
CA LEU A 153 -15.86 30.99 -10.71
C LEU A 153 -17.29 31.10 -10.20
#